data_a3331c1ac0a900567affbbbdda214c4a
#
_entry.id   a3331c1ac0a900567affbbbdda214c4a
#
_cell.length_a   1.000
_cell.length_b   1.000
_cell.length_c   1.000
_cell.angle_alpha   90.00
_cell.angle_beta   90.00
_cell.angle_gamma   90.00
#
_symmetry.space_group_name_H-M   'P 1'
#
loop_
_entity.id
_entity.type
_entity.pdbx_description
1 polymer ?
#
loop_
_entity_poly.entity_id
_entity_poly.type
_entity_poly.pdbx_seq_one_letter_code
_entity_poly.pdbx_strand_id
1 'polypeptide(L)'
;PDRNRSYHVAKKYADDENKKLDETDKLLVINGQEITRKMPPGHINAIFLEDANPLLDLEDSVKGIIEANEQGAFVFWNHPAWPAQRSNGIAKLDSLHRYLISNKLIHGIEIVNELTYSEEAFKIAIENDLTIMGTSDIHGLIDWLFNISNDKSISNDKSKFRIENHRPVTLVFTKEKSENGIKKALFDGNTAVYYNELLIGKSKFL
;
A
#
# COMPACT_ATOMS: atom_id res chain seq x y z
N PRO A 1 -9.80 -2.37 -21.22
CA PRO A 1 -9.14 -1.08 -21.01
C PRO A 1 -7.73 -1.31 -20.46
N ASP A 2 -6.78 -0.48 -20.92
CA ASP A 2 -5.40 -0.54 -20.44
C ASP A 2 -5.33 -0.17 -18.96
N ARG A 3 -4.81 -1.05 -18.12
CA ARG A 3 -4.70 -0.90 -16.66
C ARG A 3 -3.51 -0.05 -16.23
N ASN A 4 -2.53 0.13 -17.11
CA ASN A 4 -1.39 1.02 -16.88
C ASN A 4 -1.75 2.49 -17.11
N ARG A 5 -2.94 2.80 -17.63
CA ARG A 5 -3.33 4.18 -17.97
C ARG A 5 -3.20 5.16 -16.81
N SER A 6 -3.67 4.77 -15.61
CA SER A 6 -3.60 5.65 -14.43
C SER A 6 -2.15 5.94 -14.04
N TYR A 7 -1.28 4.95 -14.11
CA TYR A 7 0.15 5.10 -13.88
C TYR A 7 0.76 6.08 -14.90
N HIS A 8 0.51 5.89 -16.20
CA HIS A 8 1.07 6.77 -17.23
C HIS A 8 0.63 8.22 -17.07
N VAL A 9 -0.64 8.45 -16.72
CA VAL A 9 -1.16 9.80 -16.45
C VAL A 9 -0.48 10.43 -15.22
N ALA A 10 -0.42 9.69 -14.13
CA ALA A 10 0.20 10.16 -12.88
C ALA A 10 1.70 10.42 -13.07
N LYS A 11 2.41 9.51 -13.77
CA LYS A 11 3.83 9.67 -14.06
C LYS A 11 4.12 10.92 -14.90
N LYS A 12 3.35 11.13 -15.96
CA LYS A 12 3.49 12.33 -16.79
C LYS A 12 3.30 13.61 -15.97
N TYR A 13 2.28 13.66 -15.11
CA TYR A 13 2.05 14.80 -14.23
C TYR A 13 3.23 15.02 -13.27
N ALA A 14 3.71 13.96 -12.63
CA ALA A 14 4.85 14.02 -11.73
C ALA A 14 6.13 14.47 -12.46
N ASP A 15 6.39 13.96 -13.67
CA ASP A 15 7.53 14.38 -14.49
C ASP A 15 7.49 15.88 -14.83
N ASP A 16 6.30 16.44 -15.07
CA ASP A 16 6.11 17.87 -15.32
C ASP A 16 6.31 18.72 -14.04
N GLU A 17 5.80 18.27 -12.90
CA GLU A 17 6.02 18.95 -11.61
C GLU A 17 7.48 18.84 -11.15
N ASN A 18 8.14 17.72 -11.37
CA ASN A 18 9.55 17.49 -11.01
C ASN A 18 10.53 18.46 -11.70
N LYS A 19 10.15 19.08 -12.83
CA LYS A 19 10.95 20.11 -13.48
C LYS A 19 11.09 21.39 -12.64
N LYS A 20 10.21 21.57 -11.65
CA LYS A 20 10.11 22.74 -10.77
C LYS A 20 10.66 22.47 -9.36
N LEU A 21 11.00 21.21 -9.06
CA LEU A 21 11.38 20.76 -7.72
C LEU A 21 12.87 20.46 -7.63
N ASP A 22 13.44 20.66 -6.44
CA ASP A 22 14.78 20.20 -6.11
C ASP A 22 14.84 18.67 -6.07
N GLU A 23 16.02 18.09 -6.25
CA GLU A 23 16.20 16.61 -6.32
C GLU A 23 15.61 15.86 -5.10
N THR A 24 15.67 16.48 -3.92
CA THR A 24 15.13 15.92 -2.67
C THR A 24 13.61 15.86 -2.65
N ASP A 25 12.95 16.76 -3.40
CA ASP A 25 11.50 16.94 -3.36
C ASP A 25 10.79 16.27 -4.55
N LYS A 26 11.55 15.78 -5.53
CA LYS A 26 11.00 15.10 -6.70
C LYS A 26 10.10 13.93 -6.32
N LEU A 27 8.97 13.85 -7.02
CA LEU A 27 8.01 12.75 -6.88
C LEU A 27 8.48 11.53 -7.68
N LEU A 28 8.35 10.36 -7.10
CA LEU A 28 8.55 9.08 -7.76
C LEU A 28 7.21 8.36 -7.87
N VAL A 29 6.75 8.09 -9.11
CA VAL A 29 5.51 7.37 -9.38
C VAL A 29 5.85 5.94 -9.76
N ILE A 30 5.36 4.98 -9.00
CA ILE A 30 5.61 3.56 -9.16
C ILE A 30 4.35 2.89 -9.70
N ASN A 31 4.50 2.06 -10.75
CA ASN A 31 3.37 1.31 -11.30
C ASN A 31 2.90 0.23 -10.32
N GLY A 32 1.60 0.12 -10.14
CA GLY A 32 1.00 -0.85 -9.24
C GLY A 32 -0.46 -1.15 -9.57
N GLN A 33 -0.93 -2.26 -9.02
CA GLN A 33 -2.30 -2.73 -9.20
C GLN A 33 -2.80 -3.40 -7.92
N GLU A 34 -4.03 -3.09 -7.54
CA GLU A 34 -4.76 -3.92 -6.58
C GLU A 34 -5.37 -5.13 -7.30
N ILE A 35 -5.05 -6.31 -6.82
CA ILE A 35 -5.62 -7.59 -7.24
C ILE A 35 -6.82 -7.87 -6.32
N THR A 36 -7.98 -7.38 -6.71
CA THR A 36 -9.22 -7.47 -5.94
C THR A 36 -9.79 -8.89 -6.01
N ARG A 37 -9.84 -9.58 -4.89
CA ARG A 37 -10.37 -10.95 -4.76
C ARG A 37 -11.23 -11.10 -3.51
N LYS A 38 -12.08 -12.14 -3.49
CA LYS A 38 -12.76 -12.56 -2.26
C LYS A 38 -11.76 -13.15 -1.28
N MET A 39 -12.05 -13.01 0.00
CA MET A 39 -11.27 -13.62 1.07
C MET A 39 -11.52 -15.14 1.15
N PRO A 40 -10.50 -16.01 1.21
CA PRO A 40 -9.09 -15.74 0.93
C PRO A 40 -8.75 -15.68 -0.57
N PRO A 41 -7.70 -15.00 -1.05
CA PRO A 41 -6.70 -14.26 -0.27
C PRO A 41 -7.15 -12.85 0.14
N GLY A 42 -8.29 -12.34 -0.36
CA GLY A 42 -8.69 -10.95 -0.21
C GLY A 42 -8.03 -10.04 -1.24
N HIS A 43 -7.93 -8.75 -0.92
CA HIS A 43 -7.28 -7.78 -1.78
C HIS A 43 -5.77 -7.78 -1.56
N ILE A 44 -5.03 -7.82 -2.64
CA ILE A 44 -3.57 -7.88 -2.65
C ILE A 44 -3.05 -6.75 -3.53
N ASN A 45 -2.14 -5.95 -3.02
CA ASN A 45 -1.47 -4.93 -3.80
C ASN A 45 -0.14 -5.46 -4.36
N ALA A 46 0.14 -5.15 -5.62
CA ALA A 46 1.41 -5.38 -6.27
C ALA A 46 1.97 -4.06 -6.79
N ILE A 47 3.20 -3.72 -6.43
CA ILE A 47 3.89 -2.49 -6.87
C ILE A 47 5.23 -2.83 -7.52
N PHE A 48 5.77 -1.92 -8.34
CA PHE A 48 6.90 -2.12 -9.26
C PHE A 48 6.58 -3.07 -10.41
N LEU A 49 5.37 -2.96 -10.95
CA LEU A 49 4.94 -3.73 -12.11
C LEU A 49 5.51 -3.11 -13.40
N GLU A 50 5.90 -3.97 -14.34
CA GLU A 50 6.16 -3.59 -15.73
C GLU A 50 4.84 -3.41 -16.49
N ASP A 51 3.91 -4.38 -16.33
CA ASP A 51 2.57 -4.37 -16.93
C ASP A 51 1.51 -4.86 -15.94
N ALA A 52 0.52 -4.03 -15.67
CA ALA A 52 -0.61 -4.37 -14.80
C ALA A 52 -1.72 -5.16 -15.51
N ASN A 53 -1.70 -5.24 -16.85
CA ASN A 53 -2.79 -5.84 -17.62
C ASN A 53 -3.03 -7.34 -17.33
N PRO A 54 -2.00 -8.20 -17.19
CA PRO A 54 -2.21 -9.64 -16.98
C PRO A 54 -2.70 -10.02 -15.58
N LEU A 55 -2.62 -9.13 -14.58
CA LEU A 55 -2.81 -9.48 -13.16
C LEU A 55 -4.25 -9.89 -12.79
N LEU A 56 -5.25 -9.46 -13.54
CA LEU A 56 -6.65 -9.64 -13.18
C LEU A 56 -7.30 -10.82 -13.93
N ASP A 57 -6.63 -11.96 -13.98
CA ASP A 57 -7.28 -13.20 -14.40
C ASP A 57 -8.36 -13.59 -13.38
N LEU A 58 -9.60 -13.72 -13.84
CA LEU A 58 -10.76 -13.95 -12.99
C LEU A 58 -10.98 -15.42 -12.64
N GLU A 59 -10.34 -16.36 -13.35
CA GLU A 59 -10.54 -17.80 -13.15
C GLU A 59 -9.73 -18.32 -11.96
N ASP A 60 -8.52 -17.78 -11.75
CA ASP A 60 -7.65 -18.20 -10.65
C ASP A 60 -7.37 -17.04 -9.69
N SER A 61 -7.72 -17.23 -8.41
CA SER A 61 -7.50 -16.22 -7.38
C SER A 61 -6.03 -15.92 -7.08
N VAL A 62 -5.11 -16.81 -7.46
CA VAL A 62 -3.67 -16.71 -7.18
C VAL A 62 -2.87 -16.31 -8.41
N LYS A 63 -3.42 -16.51 -9.61
CA LYS A 63 -2.72 -16.27 -10.88
C LYS A 63 -2.16 -14.84 -10.98
N GLY A 64 -2.95 -13.83 -10.63
CA GLY A 64 -2.47 -12.45 -10.64
C GLY A 64 -1.33 -12.19 -9.64
N ILE A 65 -1.31 -12.90 -8.50
CA ILE A 65 -0.23 -12.82 -7.51
C ILE A 65 1.05 -13.45 -8.07
N ILE A 66 0.94 -14.60 -8.74
CA ILE A 66 2.08 -15.28 -9.38
C ILE A 66 2.66 -14.39 -10.47
N GLU A 67 1.81 -13.89 -11.37
CA GLU A 67 2.21 -12.98 -12.45
C GLU A 67 2.94 -11.73 -11.94
N ALA A 68 2.44 -11.11 -10.86
CA ALA A 68 3.11 -9.98 -10.23
C ALA A 68 4.51 -10.35 -9.71
N ASN A 69 4.66 -11.54 -9.12
CA ASN A 69 5.95 -12.03 -8.65
C ASN A 69 6.92 -12.33 -9.81
N GLU A 70 6.44 -12.86 -10.93
CA GLU A 70 7.24 -13.11 -12.14
C GLU A 70 7.80 -11.81 -12.73
N GLN A 71 7.07 -10.70 -12.60
CA GLN A 71 7.55 -9.36 -12.93
C GLN A 71 8.48 -8.78 -11.84
N GLY A 72 8.72 -9.49 -10.74
CA GLY A 72 9.53 -9.04 -9.62
C GLY A 72 8.86 -7.95 -8.78
N ALA A 73 7.53 -7.83 -8.79
CA ALA A 73 6.79 -6.87 -7.98
C ALA A 73 6.93 -7.15 -6.48
N PHE A 74 6.85 -6.10 -5.68
CA PHE A 74 6.62 -6.22 -4.25
C PHE A 74 5.12 -6.39 -4.01
N VAL A 75 4.73 -7.53 -3.44
CA VAL A 75 3.34 -7.92 -3.22
C VAL A 75 3.00 -7.86 -1.75
N PHE A 76 1.88 -7.23 -1.38
CA PHE A 76 1.47 -7.13 0.01
C PHE A 76 -0.05 -7.25 0.18
N TRP A 77 -0.45 -7.81 1.33
CA TRP A 77 -1.85 -8.00 1.67
C TRP A 77 -2.48 -6.69 2.12
N ASN A 78 -3.50 -6.25 1.38
CA ASN A 78 -4.21 -5.00 1.60
C ASN A 78 -5.33 -5.18 2.63
N HIS A 79 -5.58 -4.18 3.48
CA HIS A 79 -6.63 -4.09 4.52
C HIS A 79 -7.15 -5.44 5.07
N PRO A 80 -6.29 -6.27 5.71
CA PRO A 80 -6.60 -7.66 6.10
C PRO A 80 -7.72 -7.78 7.12
N ALA A 81 -8.07 -6.68 7.80
CA ALA A 81 -9.13 -6.59 8.80
C ALA A 81 -10.41 -5.94 8.26
N TRP A 82 -10.51 -5.65 6.96
CA TRP A 82 -11.66 -4.95 6.39
C TRP A 82 -12.98 -5.68 6.63
N PRO A 83 -13.99 -5.03 7.29
CA PRO A 83 -15.22 -5.70 7.72
C PRO A 83 -16.05 -6.31 6.58
N ALA A 84 -15.96 -5.77 5.35
CA ALA A 84 -16.64 -6.36 4.20
C ALA A 84 -16.10 -7.74 3.79
N GLN A 85 -14.87 -8.08 4.18
CA GLN A 85 -14.26 -9.39 3.94
C GLN A 85 -14.03 -10.19 5.22
N ARG A 86 -13.98 -9.52 6.38
CA ARG A 86 -13.84 -10.08 7.72
C ARG A 86 -14.88 -9.45 8.63
N SER A 87 -16.04 -10.07 8.74
CA SER A 87 -17.22 -9.50 9.44
C SER A 87 -16.97 -9.08 10.89
N ASN A 88 -15.96 -9.66 11.53
CA ASN A 88 -15.52 -9.29 12.89
C ASN A 88 -14.41 -8.23 12.92
N GLY A 89 -13.92 -7.76 11.76
CA GLY A 89 -12.83 -6.80 11.68
C GLY A 89 -11.47 -7.31 12.16
N ILE A 90 -11.27 -8.64 12.23
CA ILE A 90 -10.04 -9.25 12.76
C ILE A 90 -9.25 -9.90 11.62
N ALA A 91 -8.01 -9.45 11.41
CA ALA A 91 -7.09 -10.07 10.46
C ALA A 91 -6.72 -11.49 10.91
N LYS A 92 -6.80 -12.45 9.99
CA LYS A 92 -6.52 -13.85 10.27
C LYS A 92 -5.93 -14.57 9.06
N LEU A 93 -4.88 -15.35 9.27
CA LEU A 93 -4.29 -16.19 8.23
C LEU A 93 -5.18 -17.42 7.94
N ASP A 94 -5.68 -17.52 6.71
CA ASP A 94 -6.24 -18.74 6.15
C ASP A 94 -5.13 -19.63 5.55
N SER A 95 -5.46 -20.85 5.16
CA SER A 95 -4.50 -21.80 4.56
C SER A 95 -3.82 -21.22 3.32
N LEU A 96 -4.58 -20.50 2.49
CA LEU A 96 -4.05 -19.86 1.28
C LEU A 96 -3.02 -18.76 1.62
N HIS A 97 -3.28 -17.92 2.62
CA HIS A 97 -2.30 -16.93 3.06
C HIS A 97 -1.00 -17.57 3.54
N ARG A 98 -1.09 -18.64 4.33
CA ARG A 98 0.09 -19.40 4.80
C ARG A 98 0.88 -19.96 3.62
N TYR A 99 0.20 -20.52 2.61
CA TYR A 99 0.82 -20.99 1.38
C TYR A 99 1.55 -19.85 0.65
N LEU A 100 0.87 -18.72 0.43
CA LEU A 100 1.44 -17.57 -0.28
C LEU A 100 2.67 -16.99 0.45
N ILE A 101 2.60 -16.88 1.77
CA ILE A 101 3.71 -16.38 2.60
C ILE A 101 4.89 -17.37 2.59
N SER A 102 4.63 -18.66 2.80
CA SER A 102 5.69 -19.68 2.84
C SER A 102 6.41 -19.85 1.50
N ASN A 103 5.71 -19.57 0.40
CA ASN A 103 6.31 -19.57 -0.95
C ASN A 103 6.85 -18.19 -1.38
N LYS A 104 6.89 -17.21 -0.46
CA LYS A 104 7.39 -15.85 -0.71
C LYS A 104 6.65 -15.13 -1.85
N LEU A 105 5.35 -15.40 -2.00
CA LEU A 105 4.48 -14.74 -2.97
C LEU A 105 3.77 -13.51 -2.36
N ILE A 106 3.78 -13.37 -1.03
CA ILE A 106 3.41 -12.18 -0.28
C ILE A 106 4.62 -11.75 0.56
N HIS A 107 5.02 -10.49 0.43
CA HIS A 107 6.22 -9.91 1.05
C HIS A 107 5.88 -8.96 2.19
N GLY A 108 4.67 -8.40 2.19
CA GLY A 108 4.23 -7.41 3.18
C GLY A 108 2.75 -7.53 3.53
N ILE A 109 2.34 -6.75 4.51
CA ILE A 109 0.97 -6.67 4.98
C ILE A 109 0.65 -5.26 5.48
N GLU A 110 -0.53 -4.75 5.18
CA GLU A 110 -1.00 -3.51 5.78
C GLU A 110 -1.42 -3.71 7.23
N ILE A 111 -0.84 -2.90 8.08
CA ILE A 111 -1.18 -2.81 9.49
C ILE A 111 -2.05 -1.59 9.79
N VAL A 112 -1.99 -0.58 8.91
CA VAL A 112 -2.87 0.60 8.92
C VAL A 112 -3.40 0.81 7.52
N ASN A 113 -4.73 0.92 7.40
CA ASN A 113 -5.41 1.27 6.17
C ASN A 113 -6.47 2.33 6.48
N GLU A 114 -6.52 3.41 5.69
CA GLU A 114 -7.35 4.59 5.95
C GLU A 114 -7.19 5.07 7.41
N LEU A 115 -8.17 4.78 8.27
CA LEU A 115 -8.26 5.20 9.67
C LEU A 115 -8.17 4.02 10.64
N THR A 116 -7.90 2.83 10.14
CA THR A 116 -7.94 1.61 10.93
C THR A 116 -6.56 1.03 11.13
N TYR A 117 -6.14 0.89 12.38
CA TYR A 117 -5.00 0.09 12.80
C TYR A 117 -5.46 -1.32 13.17
N SER A 118 -4.74 -2.34 12.72
CA SER A 118 -4.97 -3.74 13.09
C SER A 118 -3.79 -4.32 13.84
N GLU A 119 -3.97 -4.56 15.12
CA GLU A 119 -2.98 -5.20 15.98
C GLU A 119 -2.69 -6.64 15.51
N GLU A 120 -3.72 -7.37 15.07
CA GLU A 120 -3.57 -8.72 14.55
C GLU A 120 -2.76 -8.76 13.25
N ALA A 121 -2.96 -7.79 12.36
CA ALA A 121 -2.15 -7.67 11.15
C ALA A 121 -0.68 -7.36 11.49
N PHE A 122 -0.44 -6.51 12.49
CA PHE A 122 0.92 -6.25 12.96
C PHE A 122 1.56 -7.50 13.58
N LYS A 123 0.82 -8.26 14.39
CA LYS A 123 1.29 -9.53 14.94
C LYS A 123 1.62 -10.54 13.82
N ILE A 124 0.74 -10.66 12.81
CA ILE A 124 1.00 -11.50 11.64
C ILE A 124 2.29 -11.08 10.94
N ALA A 125 2.51 -9.77 10.76
CA ALA A 125 3.73 -9.25 10.14
C ALA A 125 4.99 -9.67 10.89
N ILE A 126 5.00 -9.53 12.21
CA ILE A 126 6.16 -9.87 13.04
C ILE A 126 6.42 -11.38 13.05
N GLU A 127 5.37 -12.20 13.23
CA GLU A 127 5.48 -13.65 13.32
C GLU A 127 5.93 -14.31 12.00
N ASN A 128 5.68 -13.65 10.85
CA ASN A 128 6.00 -14.19 9.52
C ASN A 128 7.08 -13.39 8.77
N ASP A 129 7.75 -12.46 9.46
CA ASP A 129 8.78 -11.56 8.92
C ASP A 129 8.32 -10.77 7.68
N LEU A 130 7.04 -10.40 7.63
CA LEU A 130 6.51 -9.57 6.55
C LEU A 130 6.90 -8.10 6.76
N THR A 131 7.01 -7.40 5.64
CA THR A 131 7.18 -5.94 5.64
C THR A 131 5.88 -5.27 6.08
N ILE A 132 5.97 -4.34 7.03
CA ILE A 132 4.80 -3.59 7.50
C ILE A 132 4.53 -2.41 6.58
N MET A 133 3.25 -2.24 6.22
CA MET A 133 2.78 -1.19 5.33
C MET A 133 1.67 -0.40 6.00
N GLY A 134 1.59 0.88 5.68
CA GLY A 134 0.45 1.74 6.00
C GLY A 134 0.08 2.55 4.79
N THR A 135 -1.19 2.50 4.38
CA THR A 135 -1.70 3.21 3.22
C THR A 135 -2.99 3.93 3.49
N SER A 136 -3.35 4.86 2.61
CA SER A 136 -4.56 5.67 2.75
C SER A 136 -5.76 5.14 2.00
N ASP A 137 -5.59 4.18 1.09
CA ASP A 137 -6.65 3.55 0.29
C ASP A 137 -7.65 4.56 -0.33
N ILE A 138 -7.13 5.63 -0.88
CA ILE A 138 -7.93 6.78 -1.33
C ILE A 138 -8.68 6.46 -2.62
N HIS A 139 -10.00 6.62 -2.59
CA HIS A 139 -10.93 6.47 -3.72
C HIS A 139 -11.45 7.81 -4.22
N GLY A 140 -10.65 8.86 -4.20
CA GLY A 140 -11.03 10.20 -4.63
C GLY A 140 -9.94 11.22 -4.37
N LEU A 141 -10.31 12.47 -4.12
CA LEU A 141 -9.35 13.49 -3.73
C LEU A 141 -8.94 13.24 -2.27
N ILE A 142 -7.64 13.29 -2.02
CA ILE A 142 -7.09 13.01 -0.69
C ILE A 142 -7.64 13.94 0.39
N ASP A 143 -7.93 15.19 0.06
CA ASP A 143 -8.50 16.17 0.98
C ASP A 143 -9.97 15.89 1.35
N TRP A 144 -10.63 14.94 0.68
CA TRP A 144 -11.99 14.54 1.07
C TRP A 144 -12.01 13.72 2.37
N LEU A 145 -10.97 12.96 2.62
CA LEU A 145 -10.85 12.14 3.82
C LEU A 145 -9.84 12.72 4.82
N PHE A 146 -8.70 13.19 4.31
CA PHE A 146 -7.62 13.75 5.12
C PHE A 146 -7.47 15.24 4.79
N ASN A 147 -7.52 16.10 5.78
CA ASN A 147 -7.30 17.53 5.61
C ASN A 147 -5.79 17.82 5.47
N ILE A 148 -5.24 17.59 4.29
CA ILE A 148 -3.81 17.75 4.01
C ILE A 148 -3.47 19.18 3.59
N SER A 149 -4.40 19.84 2.86
CA SER A 149 -4.20 21.22 2.43
C SER A 149 -4.66 22.19 3.49
N ASN A 150 -3.86 23.23 3.73
CA ASN A 150 -4.26 24.39 4.54
C ASN A 150 -5.22 25.33 3.77
N ASP A 151 -5.69 24.93 2.60
CA ASP A 151 -6.60 25.73 1.78
C ASP A 151 -8.02 25.68 2.38
N LYS A 152 -8.34 26.71 3.15
CA LYS A 152 -9.64 26.91 3.79
C LYS A 152 -10.78 27.09 2.78
N SER A 153 -10.50 27.20 1.48
CA SER A 153 -11.51 27.37 0.42
C SER A 153 -12.19 26.06 0.02
N ILE A 154 -11.59 24.92 0.33
CA ILE A 154 -12.11 23.60 -0.05
C ILE A 154 -13.00 23.05 1.05
N SER A 155 -14.26 23.43 1.00
CA SER A 155 -15.45 22.83 1.62
C SER A 155 -15.95 23.37 2.95
N ASN A 156 -17.14 23.94 2.85
CA ASN A 156 -18.05 24.24 3.96
C ASN A 156 -18.92 23.04 4.40
N ASP A 157 -18.62 21.81 3.94
CA ASP A 157 -19.42 20.64 4.33
C ASP A 157 -18.98 20.13 5.71
N LYS A 158 -19.66 20.64 6.74
CA LYS A 158 -19.47 20.24 8.13
C LYS A 158 -19.98 18.83 8.46
N SER A 159 -20.61 18.13 7.52
CA SER A 159 -21.23 16.82 7.75
C SER A 159 -20.25 15.66 7.60
N LYS A 160 -19.06 15.87 7.02
CA LYS A 160 -18.04 14.85 6.87
C LYS A 160 -17.05 14.92 8.02
N PHE A 161 -16.87 13.81 8.70
CA PHE A 161 -15.82 13.63 9.70
C PHE A 161 -14.46 13.83 9.02
N ARG A 162 -13.78 14.92 9.33
CA ARG A 162 -12.45 15.23 8.79
C ARG A 162 -11.42 14.97 9.87
N ILE A 163 -10.40 14.26 9.48
CA ILE A 163 -9.23 14.07 10.33
C ILE A 163 -8.30 15.24 10.04
N GLU A 164 -8.04 16.04 11.07
CA GLU A 164 -7.10 17.17 10.97
C GLU A 164 -5.64 16.73 10.83
N ASN A 165 -5.38 15.43 10.80
CA ASN A 165 -4.06 14.82 10.78
C ASN A 165 -3.71 14.27 9.40
N HIS A 166 -2.40 14.05 9.17
CA HIS A 166 -1.90 13.44 7.96
C HIS A 166 -2.46 12.02 7.74
N ARG A 167 -2.53 11.61 6.46
CA ARG A 167 -2.85 10.22 6.08
C ARG A 167 -1.81 9.24 6.65
N PRO A 168 -2.14 7.94 6.80
CA PRO A 168 -1.14 6.92 7.06
C PRO A 168 -0.09 6.92 5.95
N VAL A 169 1.16 6.81 6.33
CA VAL A 169 2.27 6.71 5.38
C VAL A 169 3.25 5.62 5.80
N THR A 170 3.77 4.91 4.82
CA THR A 170 4.90 4.01 5.01
C THR A 170 6.19 4.80 4.86
N LEU A 171 6.96 4.92 5.93
CA LEU A 171 8.32 5.45 5.90
C LEU A 171 9.25 4.33 5.42
N VAL A 172 10.03 4.59 4.37
CA VAL A 172 10.94 3.62 3.76
C VAL A 172 12.38 4.06 4.02
N PHE A 173 13.13 3.24 4.76
CA PHE A 173 14.54 3.53 5.09
C PHE A 173 15.45 2.98 3.99
N THR A 174 15.87 3.84 3.09
CA THR A 174 16.71 3.52 1.95
C THR A 174 17.96 4.41 1.90
N LYS A 175 19.03 3.91 1.25
CA LYS A 175 20.27 4.67 1.05
C LYS A 175 20.17 5.69 -0.10
N GLU A 176 19.24 5.47 -1.02
CA GLU A 176 19.04 6.31 -2.18
C GLU A 176 17.56 6.49 -2.50
N LYS A 177 17.17 7.67 -2.94
CA LYS A 177 15.82 7.99 -3.40
C LYS A 177 15.68 7.58 -4.87
N SER A 178 15.64 6.29 -5.12
CA SER A 178 15.40 5.70 -6.43
C SER A 178 14.37 4.58 -6.34
N GLU A 179 13.77 4.21 -7.48
CA GLU A 179 12.84 3.09 -7.54
C GLU A 179 13.48 1.79 -7.03
N ASN A 180 14.71 1.51 -7.45
CA ASN A 180 15.46 0.34 -7.00
C ASN A 180 15.80 0.39 -5.51
N GLY A 181 16.19 1.56 -5.00
CA GLY A 181 16.48 1.74 -3.57
C GLY A 181 15.24 1.50 -2.71
N ILE A 182 14.09 2.05 -3.11
CA ILE A 182 12.82 1.85 -2.43
C ILE A 182 12.38 0.39 -2.53
N LYS A 183 12.43 -0.21 -3.72
CA LYS A 183 12.09 -1.63 -3.94
C LYS A 183 12.91 -2.53 -3.02
N LYS A 184 14.24 -2.35 -3.01
CA LYS A 184 15.12 -3.11 -2.13
C LYS A 184 14.76 -2.94 -0.66
N ALA A 185 14.54 -1.71 -0.20
CA ALA A 185 14.21 -1.45 1.19
C ALA A 185 12.88 -2.10 1.62
N LEU A 186 11.88 -2.15 0.72
CA LEU A 186 10.63 -2.87 0.97
C LEU A 186 10.85 -4.37 1.10
N PHE A 187 11.62 -4.99 0.19
CA PHE A 187 11.94 -6.41 0.30
C PHE A 187 12.77 -6.76 1.55
N ASP A 188 13.63 -5.83 1.99
CA ASP A 188 14.44 -5.99 3.23
C ASP A 188 13.63 -5.71 4.52
N GLY A 189 12.36 -5.34 4.42
CA GLY A 189 11.52 -4.99 5.56
C GLY A 189 11.97 -3.72 6.29
N ASN A 190 12.60 -2.79 5.58
CA ASN A 190 13.12 -1.54 6.13
C ASN A 190 12.05 -0.45 6.09
N THR A 191 10.98 -0.66 6.87
CA THR A 191 9.83 0.24 6.93
C THR A 191 9.38 0.50 8.35
N ALA A 192 8.73 1.65 8.54
CA ALA A 192 7.87 1.95 9.67
C ALA A 192 6.61 2.67 9.15
N VAL A 193 5.51 2.58 9.87
CA VAL A 193 4.27 3.28 9.54
C VAL A 193 4.13 4.48 10.46
N TYR A 194 3.90 5.65 9.88
CA TYR A 194 3.52 6.84 10.62
C TYR A 194 2.02 7.08 10.48
N TYR A 195 1.32 7.05 11.60
CA TYR A 195 -0.13 7.18 11.65
C TYR A 195 -0.57 7.74 13.00
N ASN A 196 -1.45 8.75 12.99
CA ASN A 196 -2.05 9.34 14.18
C ASN A 196 -0.99 9.73 15.25
N GLU A 197 0.07 10.42 14.81
CA GLU A 197 1.21 10.86 15.63
C GLU A 197 2.05 9.71 16.23
N LEU A 198 1.78 8.47 15.81
CA LEU A 198 2.53 7.30 16.24
C LEU A 198 3.45 6.80 15.13
N LEU A 199 4.64 6.37 15.54
CA LEU A 199 5.55 5.60 14.70
C LEU A 199 5.43 4.13 15.09
N ILE A 200 5.02 3.29 14.13
CA ILE A 200 4.77 1.85 14.34
C ILE A 200 5.76 1.07 13.47
N GLY A 201 6.56 0.23 14.07
CA GLY A 201 7.62 -0.46 13.33
C GLY A 201 8.27 -1.59 14.10
N LYS A 202 9.22 -2.27 13.43
CA LYS A 202 10.14 -3.21 14.09
C LYS A 202 11.09 -2.40 14.98
N SER A 203 11.48 -2.94 16.14
CA SER A 203 12.31 -2.22 17.16
C SER A 203 13.61 -1.63 16.61
N LYS A 204 14.17 -2.18 15.53
CA LYS A 204 15.38 -1.63 14.90
C LYS A 204 15.17 -0.25 14.24
N PHE A 205 13.92 0.21 14.09
CA PHE A 205 13.54 1.49 13.45
C PHE A 205 12.83 2.45 14.41
N LEU A 206 12.65 2.07 15.66
CA LEU A 206 12.04 2.84 16.73
C LEU A 206 13.08 3.21 17.78
#